data_837f6be849de3d7df39bd887f409ae08
#
_entry.id   837f6be849de3d7df39bd887f409ae08
#
_cell.length_a   1.000
_cell.length_b   1.000
_cell.length_c   1.000
_cell.angle_alpha   90.00
_cell.angle_beta   90.00
_cell.angle_gamma   90.00
#
_symmetry.space_group_name_H-M   'P 1'
#
loop_
_entity.id
_entity.type
_entity.pdbx_description
1 polymer ?
#
loop_
_entity_poly.entity_id
_entity_poly.type
_entity_poly.pdbx_seq_one_letter_code
_entity_poly.pdbx_strand_id
1 'polypeptide(L)'
;MNVIVSFSGRRDGNCDTIAKYISSKDDSVLFMREISTQPCADCDYECMSGQCKYHGDGIYAFFEKCALADKIFFIVPMYCGNPSSLYFIMSERCQEYFMQNESHWEKMLKKLYIIGIYGNAEDDPDFLNCFARQYPFKNAEKHILGLERHKYNQKMNDLLLDEDEVKVKLDEFVNGHD
;
A
#
# COMPACT_ATOMS: atom_id res chain seq x y z
N MET A 1 -13.95 10.04 -3.07
CA MET A 1 -12.60 10.06 -3.67
C MET A 1 -11.72 9.07 -2.93
N ASN A 2 -11.22 8.07 -3.63
CA ASN A 2 -10.28 7.10 -3.05
C ASN A 2 -8.83 7.55 -3.27
N VAL A 3 -7.93 7.03 -2.45
CA VAL A 3 -6.48 7.15 -2.65
C VAL A 3 -5.92 5.77 -2.96
N ILE A 4 -5.26 5.63 -4.11
CA ILE A 4 -4.71 4.37 -4.60
C ILE A 4 -3.21 4.56 -4.77
N VAL A 5 -2.41 3.70 -4.12
CA VAL A 5 -0.96 3.89 -4.01
C VAL A 5 -0.22 2.67 -4.53
N SER A 6 0.61 2.87 -5.55
CA SER A 6 1.57 1.86 -6.01
C SER A 6 2.89 1.99 -5.25
N PHE A 7 3.30 0.93 -4.57
CA PHE A 7 4.59 0.83 -3.87
C PHE A 7 5.68 0.14 -4.71
N SER A 8 5.53 0.14 -6.03
CA SER A 8 6.51 -0.42 -6.95
C SER A 8 7.56 0.61 -7.37
N GLY A 9 8.83 0.22 -7.32
CA GLY A 9 9.91 0.97 -7.99
C GLY A 9 9.87 0.86 -9.51
N ARG A 10 9.20 -0.17 -10.06
CA ARG A 10 9.09 -0.41 -11.49
C ARG A 10 7.89 0.36 -12.06
N ARG A 11 8.12 1.12 -13.14
CA ARG A 11 7.06 1.79 -13.89
C ARG A 11 6.28 0.81 -14.75
N ASP A 12 4.99 1.05 -14.90
CA ASP A 12 4.06 0.31 -15.77
C ASP A 12 4.05 -1.21 -15.56
N GLY A 13 4.46 -1.67 -14.37
CA GLY A 13 4.33 -3.07 -13.95
C GLY A 13 2.97 -3.35 -13.30
N ASN A 14 2.82 -4.56 -12.73
CA ASN A 14 1.56 -5.01 -12.13
C ASN A 14 0.95 -4.04 -11.12
N CYS A 15 1.76 -3.45 -10.22
CA CYS A 15 1.22 -2.51 -9.23
C CYS A 15 0.65 -1.25 -9.88
N ASP A 16 1.34 -0.70 -10.89
CA ASP A 16 0.89 0.52 -11.56
C ASP A 16 -0.34 0.29 -12.42
N THR A 17 -0.37 -0.82 -13.15
CA THR A 17 -1.51 -1.17 -14.01
C THR A 17 -2.75 -1.48 -13.19
N ILE A 18 -2.62 -2.21 -12.07
CA ILE A 18 -3.71 -2.46 -11.14
C ILE A 18 -4.19 -1.15 -10.51
N ALA A 19 -3.27 -0.25 -10.08
CA ALA A 19 -3.66 1.05 -9.54
C ALA A 19 -4.52 1.85 -10.52
N LYS A 20 -4.13 1.87 -11.80
CA LYS A 20 -4.88 2.52 -12.87
C LYS A 20 -6.22 1.83 -13.14
N TYR A 21 -6.25 0.50 -13.10
CA TYR A 21 -7.46 -0.31 -13.36
C TYR A 21 -8.55 -0.08 -12.33
N ILE A 22 -8.20 -0.11 -11.02
CA ILE A 22 -9.18 0.04 -9.94
C ILE A 22 -9.57 1.51 -9.68
N SER A 23 -8.91 2.47 -10.33
CA SER A 23 -9.20 3.90 -10.14
C SER A 23 -10.36 4.37 -11.00
N SER A 24 -11.18 5.26 -10.44
CA SER A 24 -12.16 6.06 -11.15
C SER A 24 -11.63 7.46 -11.49
N LYS A 25 -12.40 8.24 -12.25
CA LYS A 25 -11.99 9.58 -12.66
C LYS A 25 -11.72 10.53 -11.48
N ASP A 26 -12.41 10.34 -10.38
CA ASP A 26 -12.34 11.22 -9.20
C ASP A 26 -11.34 10.72 -8.15
N ASP A 27 -10.66 9.60 -8.40
CA ASP A 27 -9.71 9.01 -7.47
C ASP A 27 -8.29 9.56 -7.65
N SER A 28 -7.51 9.54 -6.58
CA SER A 28 -6.12 9.96 -6.59
C SER A 28 -5.19 8.75 -6.68
N VAL A 29 -4.54 8.57 -7.83
CA VAL A 29 -3.51 7.54 -8.02
C VAL A 29 -2.14 8.14 -7.72
N LEU A 30 -1.44 7.52 -6.76
CA LEU A 30 -0.11 7.93 -6.32
C LEU A 30 0.92 6.82 -6.58
N PHE A 31 2.11 7.22 -6.98
CA PHE A 31 3.26 6.32 -7.11
C PHE A 31 4.28 6.68 -6.05
N MET A 32 4.48 5.81 -5.08
CA MET A 32 5.35 6.08 -3.93
C MET A 32 6.77 6.46 -4.34
N ARG A 33 7.28 5.91 -5.45
CA ARG A 33 8.59 6.27 -6.03
C ARG A 33 8.70 7.72 -6.50
N GLU A 34 7.58 8.43 -6.65
CA GLU A 34 7.53 9.83 -7.10
C GLU A 34 7.31 10.80 -5.93
N ILE A 35 7.03 10.27 -4.75
CA ILE A 35 6.93 11.06 -3.54
C ILE A 35 8.34 11.28 -3.00
N SER A 36 8.74 12.54 -2.90
CA SER A 36 10.03 12.88 -2.27
C SER A 36 9.98 12.49 -0.81
N THR A 37 10.79 11.51 -0.44
CA THR A 37 10.84 10.99 0.93
C THR A 37 12.23 10.50 1.29
N GLN A 38 12.55 10.56 2.57
CA GLN A 38 13.77 9.99 3.14
C GLN A 38 13.42 8.87 4.12
N PRO A 39 14.21 7.79 4.20
CA PRO A 39 14.06 6.82 5.28
C PRO A 39 14.24 7.50 6.63
N CYS A 40 13.66 6.92 7.67
CA CYS A 40 13.88 7.38 9.04
C CYS A 40 15.37 7.25 9.37
N ALA A 41 15.96 8.29 9.88
CA ALA A 41 17.38 8.33 10.16
C ALA A 41 17.67 9.09 11.47
N ASP A 42 18.92 9.09 11.85
CA ASP A 42 19.50 9.64 13.04
C ASP A 42 18.83 10.95 13.52
N CYS A 43 18.04 10.83 14.57
CA CYS A 43 17.36 11.91 15.28
C CYS A 43 17.07 11.45 16.70
N ASP A 44 16.84 12.37 17.62
CA ASP A 44 16.49 12.10 19.01
C ASP A 44 14.98 11.87 19.21
N TYR A 45 14.35 11.11 18.29
CA TYR A 45 12.89 10.85 18.30
C TYR A 45 12.03 12.13 18.29
N GLU A 46 12.48 13.15 17.59
CA GLU A 46 11.81 14.46 17.49
C GLU A 46 10.38 14.37 16.95
N CYS A 47 10.07 13.33 16.16
CA CYS A 47 8.72 13.03 15.69
C CYS A 47 7.71 12.83 16.83
N MET A 48 8.16 12.35 18.03
CA MET A 48 7.30 12.19 19.20
C MET A 48 6.83 13.54 19.76
N SER A 49 7.56 14.62 19.49
CA SER A 49 7.19 16.00 19.84
C SER A 49 6.64 16.80 18.66
N GLY A 50 6.42 16.15 17.51
CA GLY A 50 5.94 16.82 16.31
C GLY A 50 6.98 17.63 15.55
N GLN A 51 8.25 17.35 15.76
CA GLN A 51 9.38 18.12 15.21
C GLN A 51 10.31 17.24 14.34
N CYS A 52 9.71 16.36 13.48
CA CYS A 52 10.51 15.53 12.61
C CYS A 52 11.38 16.38 11.68
N LYS A 53 12.69 16.08 11.62
CA LYS A 53 13.63 16.79 10.74
C LYS A 53 13.30 16.66 9.25
N TYR A 54 12.50 15.67 8.88
CA TYR A 54 12.04 15.43 7.51
C TYR A 54 10.61 15.91 7.26
N HIS A 55 10.03 16.71 8.16
CA HIS A 55 8.65 17.20 8.04
C HIS A 55 8.34 17.86 6.69
N GLY A 56 9.33 18.46 6.05
CA GLY A 56 9.18 19.09 4.73
C GLY A 56 9.17 18.14 3.53
N ASP A 57 9.34 16.83 3.72
CA ASP A 57 9.23 15.86 2.63
C ASP A 57 7.76 15.47 2.33
N GLY A 58 7.55 14.64 1.33
CA GLY A 58 6.21 14.31 0.85
C GLY A 58 5.38 13.37 1.74
N ILE A 59 5.94 12.80 2.81
CA ILE A 59 5.27 11.78 3.62
C ILE A 59 4.13 12.35 4.46
N TYR A 60 4.34 13.51 5.06
CA TYR A 60 3.27 14.13 5.86
C TYR A 60 2.04 14.44 4.99
N ALA A 61 2.26 15.11 3.85
CA ALA A 61 1.19 15.42 2.90
C ALA A 61 0.52 14.15 2.30
N PHE A 62 1.28 13.07 2.15
CA PHE A 62 0.74 11.77 1.75
C PHE A 62 -0.28 11.26 2.76
N PHE A 63 0.03 11.28 4.07
CA PHE A 63 -0.90 10.83 5.10
C PHE A 63 -2.10 11.77 5.27
N GLU A 64 -1.92 13.09 5.11
CA GLU A 64 -3.05 14.03 5.06
C GLU A 64 -4.05 13.66 3.96
N LYS A 65 -3.54 13.35 2.75
CA LYS A 65 -4.37 12.91 1.64
C LYS A 65 -5.08 11.59 1.96
N CYS A 66 -4.38 10.62 2.55
CA CYS A 66 -4.99 9.37 3.03
C CYS A 66 -6.08 9.61 4.09
N ALA A 67 -5.88 10.56 4.99
CA ALA A 67 -6.86 10.88 6.03
C ALA A 67 -8.19 11.40 5.45
N LEU A 68 -8.14 12.11 4.34
CA LEU A 68 -9.32 12.67 3.65
C LEU A 68 -10.01 11.69 2.69
N ALA A 69 -9.39 10.58 2.34
CA ALA A 69 -9.94 9.60 1.40
C ALA A 69 -11.15 8.84 1.98
N ASP A 70 -12.04 8.35 1.12
CA ASP A 70 -13.13 7.44 1.48
C ASP A 70 -12.60 6.02 1.68
N LYS A 71 -11.82 5.51 0.71
CA LYS A 71 -11.07 4.24 0.79
C LYS A 71 -9.61 4.48 0.40
N ILE A 72 -8.70 3.67 0.95
CA ILE A 72 -7.26 3.72 0.67
C ILE A 72 -6.84 2.34 0.19
N PHE A 73 -6.22 2.26 -0.99
CA PHE A 73 -5.70 1.01 -1.55
C PHE A 73 -4.18 1.09 -1.66
N PHE A 74 -3.48 0.22 -0.93
CA PHE A 74 -2.04 0.04 -1.06
C PHE A 74 -1.76 -1.18 -1.93
N ILE A 75 -1.04 -0.99 -3.04
CA ILE A 75 -0.65 -2.05 -3.95
C ILE A 75 0.84 -2.28 -3.78
N VAL A 76 1.19 -3.40 -3.14
CA VAL A 76 2.53 -3.66 -2.63
C VAL A 76 3.13 -4.90 -3.30
N PRO A 77 4.27 -4.76 -4.00
CA PRO A 77 4.96 -5.92 -4.56
C PRO A 77 5.85 -6.57 -3.52
N MET A 78 6.01 -7.89 -3.65
CA MET A 78 6.98 -8.68 -2.90
C MET A 78 8.36 -8.61 -3.56
N TYR A 79 9.39 -8.41 -2.76
CA TYR A 79 10.79 -8.56 -3.12
C TYR A 79 11.51 -9.42 -2.07
N CYS A 80 12.07 -10.57 -2.51
CA CYS A 80 12.77 -11.50 -1.61
C CYS A 80 11.99 -11.79 -0.32
N GLY A 81 10.70 -12.12 -0.46
CA GLY A 81 9.86 -12.45 0.66
C GLY A 81 9.28 -11.28 1.47
N ASN A 82 9.63 -10.06 1.13
CA ASN A 82 9.24 -8.87 1.90
C ASN A 82 8.47 -7.85 1.05
N PRO A 83 7.67 -6.99 1.67
CA PRO A 83 7.19 -5.77 1.04
C PRO A 83 8.34 -4.93 0.48
N SER A 84 8.06 -4.11 -0.53
CA SER A 84 9.06 -3.24 -1.13
C SER A 84 9.67 -2.26 -0.13
N SER A 85 10.90 -1.79 -0.39
CA SER A 85 11.54 -0.75 0.42
C SER A 85 10.72 0.54 0.49
N LEU A 86 10.01 0.90 -0.58
CA LEU A 86 9.12 2.07 -0.58
C LEU A 86 7.98 1.95 0.43
N TYR A 87 7.46 0.73 0.63
CA TYR A 87 6.46 0.46 1.65
C TYR A 87 7.06 0.61 3.07
N PHE A 88 8.27 0.09 3.30
CA PHE A 88 8.93 0.23 4.60
C PHE A 88 9.30 1.68 4.90
N ILE A 89 9.81 2.45 3.94
CA ILE A 89 10.09 3.88 4.14
C ILE A 89 8.82 4.62 4.58
N MET A 90 7.69 4.41 3.90
CA MET A 90 6.42 5.00 4.30
C MET A 90 6.03 4.56 5.72
N SER A 91 6.20 3.28 6.03
CA SER A 91 5.86 2.71 7.32
C SER A 91 6.73 3.26 8.47
N GLU A 92 8.05 3.42 8.27
CA GLU A 92 8.94 4.03 9.26
C GLU A 92 8.57 5.49 9.55
N ARG A 93 8.10 6.21 8.54
CA ARG A 93 7.81 7.63 8.61
C ARG A 93 6.39 7.96 9.06
N CYS A 94 5.51 6.95 9.22
CA CYS A 94 4.11 7.17 9.60
C CYS A 94 3.97 7.76 11.01
N GLN A 95 4.95 7.55 11.88
CA GLN A 95 4.90 7.96 13.28
C GLN A 95 4.78 9.48 13.44
N GLU A 96 5.50 10.25 12.64
CA GLU A 96 5.41 11.71 12.66
C GLU A 96 3.96 12.20 12.51
N TYR A 97 3.25 11.65 11.54
CA TYR A 97 1.87 12.06 11.27
C TYR A 97 0.91 11.61 12.37
N PHE A 98 0.97 10.34 12.76
CA PHE A 98 0.00 9.75 13.69
C PHE A 98 0.22 10.16 15.15
N MET A 99 1.44 10.52 15.54
CA MET A 99 1.67 11.08 16.89
C MET A 99 0.96 12.42 17.08
N GLN A 100 0.81 13.20 16.03
CA GLN A 100 0.09 14.47 16.07
C GLN A 100 -1.40 14.32 15.76
N ASN A 101 -1.79 13.21 15.13
CA ASN A 101 -3.14 12.95 14.62
C ASN A 101 -3.62 11.56 15.03
N GLU A 102 -3.56 11.22 16.33
CA GLU A 102 -3.81 9.88 16.85
C GLU A 102 -5.14 9.28 16.37
N SER A 103 -6.22 10.08 16.38
CA SER A 103 -7.53 9.61 15.91
C SER A 103 -7.56 9.24 14.43
N HIS A 104 -6.59 9.68 13.62
CA HIS A 104 -6.51 9.36 12.19
C HIS A 104 -6.02 7.94 11.96
N TRP A 105 -5.24 7.36 12.87
CA TRP A 105 -4.80 5.98 12.78
C TRP A 105 -5.98 5.01 12.74
N GLU A 106 -6.89 5.10 13.71
CA GLU A 106 -8.07 4.24 13.74
C GLU A 106 -8.99 4.44 12.53
N LYS A 107 -9.14 5.70 12.08
CA LYS A 107 -9.93 6.02 10.89
C LYS A 107 -9.29 5.42 9.63
N MET A 108 -7.96 5.49 9.52
CA MET A 108 -7.24 4.93 8.39
C MET A 108 -7.37 3.40 8.35
N LEU A 109 -7.25 2.72 9.49
CA LEU A 109 -7.40 1.26 9.55
C LEU A 109 -8.75 0.75 9.01
N LYS A 110 -9.82 1.50 9.24
CA LYS A 110 -11.17 1.12 8.80
C LYS A 110 -11.36 1.19 7.28
N LYS A 111 -10.54 1.98 6.59
CA LYS A 111 -10.65 2.27 5.15
C LYS A 111 -9.41 1.89 4.34
N LEU A 112 -8.43 1.27 4.99
CA LEU A 112 -7.21 0.77 4.34
C LEU A 112 -7.42 -0.64 3.81
N TYR A 113 -7.14 -0.84 2.54
CA TYR A 113 -7.13 -2.11 1.83
C TYR A 113 -5.77 -2.33 1.19
N ILE A 114 -5.26 -3.56 1.23
CA ILE A 114 -3.93 -3.90 0.73
C ILE A 114 -4.04 -4.98 -0.33
N ILE A 115 -3.43 -4.74 -1.48
CA ILE A 115 -3.29 -5.70 -2.57
C ILE A 115 -1.82 -6.10 -2.62
N GLY A 116 -1.52 -7.29 -2.13
CA GLY A 116 -0.17 -7.86 -2.15
C GLY A 116 0.07 -8.65 -3.43
N ILE A 117 1.15 -8.33 -4.17
CA ILE A 117 1.54 -9.03 -5.40
C ILE A 117 2.82 -9.82 -5.14
N TYR A 118 2.75 -11.14 -5.26
CA TYR A 118 3.87 -12.05 -4.95
C TYR A 118 4.06 -13.12 -6.03
N GLY A 119 5.20 -13.81 -5.96
CA GLY A 119 5.56 -14.85 -6.94
C GLY A 119 4.81 -16.14 -6.69
N ASN A 120 5.15 -16.84 -5.61
CA ASN A 120 4.64 -18.15 -5.23
C ASN A 120 4.31 -18.18 -3.73
N ALA A 121 3.15 -18.72 -3.38
CA ALA A 121 2.72 -18.85 -1.99
C ALA A 121 3.57 -19.84 -1.18
N GLU A 122 4.13 -20.88 -1.83
CA GLU A 122 5.00 -21.86 -1.17
C GLU A 122 6.34 -21.24 -0.74
N ASP A 123 6.84 -20.27 -1.52
CA ASP A 123 8.09 -19.58 -1.24
C ASP A 123 7.95 -18.50 -0.18
N ASP A 124 6.72 -18.05 0.09
CA ASP A 124 6.52 -16.97 1.04
C ASP A 124 5.12 -16.87 1.67
N PRO A 125 4.81 -17.78 2.60
CA PRO A 125 3.56 -17.73 3.34
C PRO A 125 3.45 -16.50 4.25
N ASP A 126 4.57 -15.82 4.57
CA ASP A 126 4.62 -14.71 5.52
C ASP A 126 4.45 -13.31 4.91
N PHE A 127 4.55 -13.17 3.59
CA PHE A 127 4.43 -11.86 2.94
C PHE A 127 3.11 -11.16 3.25
N LEU A 128 1.98 -11.83 3.07
CA LEU A 128 0.66 -11.26 3.39
C LEU A 128 0.45 -11.11 4.90
N ASN A 129 1.00 -12.03 5.70
CA ASN A 129 0.96 -11.96 7.15
C ASN A 129 1.71 -10.73 7.71
N CYS A 130 2.69 -10.21 6.98
CA CYS A 130 3.38 -8.98 7.35
C CYS A 130 2.39 -7.82 7.51
N PHE A 131 1.44 -7.68 6.59
CA PHE A 131 0.42 -6.62 6.66
C PHE A 131 -0.55 -6.83 7.82
N ALA A 132 -1.01 -8.08 8.04
CA ALA A 132 -1.90 -8.40 9.14
C ALA A 132 -1.25 -8.18 10.52
N ARG A 133 0.07 -8.36 10.63
CA ARG A 133 0.83 -8.03 11.86
C ARG A 133 1.01 -6.53 12.07
N GLN A 134 1.22 -5.79 11.00
CA GLN A 134 1.44 -4.34 11.06
C GLN A 134 0.14 -3.57 11.30
N TYR A 135 -0.95 -4.00 10.69
CA TYR A 135 -2.24 -3.36 10.83
C TYR A 135 -3.21 -4.31 11.55
N PRO A 136 -3.64 -3.99 12.79
CA PRO A 136 -4.53 -4.85 13.57
C PRO A 136 -5.97 -4.79 13.05
N PHE A 137 -6.18 -5.24 11.82
CA PHE A 137 -7.51 -5.35 11.23
C PHE A 137 -8.40 -6.30 12.03
N LYS A 138 -9.64 -5.92 12.27
CA LYS A 138 -10.62 -6.81 12.92
C LYS A 138 -10.93 -8.05 12.09
N ASN A 139 -10.86 -7.91 10.76
CA ASN A 139 -11.03 -8.99 9.79
C ASN A 139 -10.03 -8.77 8.64
N ALA A 140 -8.84 -9.37 8.75
CA ALA A 140 -7.77 -9.18 7.77
C ALA A 140 -8.17 -9.65 6.36
N GLU A 141 -9.01 -10.69 6.24
CA GLU A 141 -9.46 -11.22 4.94
C GLU A 141 -10.25 -10.19 4.12
N LYS A 142 -10.92 -9.26 4.80
CA LYS A 142 -11.61 -8.16 4.13
C LYS A 142 -10.70 -7.03 3.70
N HIS A 143 -9.53 -6.92 4.27
CA HIS A 143 -8.60 -5.82 4.06
C HIS A 143 -7.36 -6.19 3.24
N ILE A 144 -7.10 -7.48 3.02
CA ILE A 144 -5.90 -7.95 2.34
C ILE A 144 -6.27 -8.92 1.22
N LEU A 145 -5.94 -8.55 -0.02
CA LEU A 145 -6.03 -9.40 -1.20
C LEU A 145 -4.63 -9.82 -1.65
N GLY A 146 -4.41 -11.13 -1.78
CA GLY A 146 -3.19 -11.68 -2.36
C GLY A 146 -3.36 -12.03 -3.84
N LEU A 147 -2.44 -11.58 -4.68
CA LEU A 147 -2.38 -11.92 -6.10
C LEU A 147 -1.07 -12.64 -6.40
N GLU A 148 -1.18 -13.95 -6.64
CA GLU A 148 -0.06 -14.84 -6.91
C GLU A 148 0.19 -14.93 -8.41
N ARG A 149 1.39 -14.53 -8.86
CA ARG A 149 1.76 -14.51 -10.27
C ARG A 149 1.98 -15.91 -10.85
N HIS A 150 2.61 -16.81 -10.10
CA HIS A 150 2.93 -18.16 -10.58
C HIS A 150 1.69 -19.02 -10.83
N LYS A 151 0.57 -18.70 -10.19
CA LYS A 151 -0.73 -19.36 -10.45
C LYS A 151 -1.11 -19.26 -11.93
N TYR A 152 -0.73 -18.20 -12.62
CA TYR A 152 -1.06 -17.92 -14.01
C TYR A 152 0.07 -18.21 -14.99
N ASN A 153 1.14 -18.91 -14.56
CA ASN A 153 2.32 -19.20 -15.37
C ASN A 153 2.94 -17.98 -16.05
N GLN A 154 2.80 -16.81 -15.46
CA GLN A 154 3.22 -15.55 -16.04
C GLN A 154 4.74 -15.43 -16.13
N LYS A 155 5.22 -14.95 -17.28
CA LYS A 155 6.60 -14.52 -17.47
C LYS A 155 6.83 -13.20 -16.73
N MET A 156 8.10 -12.80 -16.60
CA MET A 156 8.50 -11.61 -15.83
C MET A 156 7.81 -10.31 -16.31
N ASN A 157 7.49 -10.19 -17.57
CA ASN A 157 6.91 -8.99 -18.15
C ASN A 157 5.38 -9.07 -18.38
N ASP A 158 4.76 -10.22 -18.16
CA ASP A 158 3.33 -10.38 -18.30
C ASP A 158 2.59 -9.61 -17.21
N LEU A 159 1.41 -9.11 -17.52
CA LEU A 159 0.59 -8.36 -16.59
C LEU A 159 -0.50 -9.25 -16.01
N LEU A 160 -0.71 -9.16 -14.71
CA LEU A 160 -1.80 -9.85 -14.01
C LEU A 160 -3.18 -9.47 -14.58
N LEU A 161 -3.32 -8.27 -15.09
CA LEU A 161 -4.56 -7.83 -15.75
C LEU A 161 -4.83 -8.47 -17.13
N ASP A 162 -3.91 -9.24 -17.66
CA ASP A 162 -4.17 -10.07 -18.86
C ASP A 162 -5.08 -11.26 -18.51
N GLU A 163 -5.19 -11.59 -17.22
CA GLU A 163 -6.03 -12.68 -16.68
C GLU A 163 -7.40 -12.15 -16.21
N ASP A 164 -8.47 -12.66 -16.80
CA ASP A 164 -9.83 -12.23 -16.45
C ASP A 164 -10.21 -12.61 -15.00
N GLU A 165 -9.71 -13.73 -14.48
CA GLU A 165 -9.90 -14.11 -13.06
C GLU A 165 -9.33 -13.04 -12.10
N VAL A 166 -8.22 -12.40 -12.47
CA VAL A 166 -7.62 -11.32 -11.66
C VAL A 166 -8.50 -10.08 -11.64
N LYS A 167 -9.07 -9.72 -12.80
CA LYS A 167 -10.01 -8.59 -12.89
C LYS A 167 -11.24 -8.82 -12.01
N VAL A 168 -11.83 -10.02 -12.10
CA VAL A 168 -12.98 -10.38 -11.26
C VAL A 168 -12.64 -10.26 -9.76
N LYS A 169 -11.51 -10.79 -9.32
CA LYS A 169 -11.07 -10.68 -7.92
C LYS A 169 -10.87 -9.23 -7.48
N LEU A 170 -10.29 -8.41 -8.35
CA LEU A 170 -10.09 -6.98 -8.06
C LEU A 170 -11.41 -6.25 -7.95
N ASP A 171 -12.34 -6.49 -8.87
CA ASP A 171 -13.67 -5.87 -8.87
C ASP A 171 -14.48 -6.27 -7.63
N GLU A 172 -14.45 -7.55 -7.26
CA GLU A 172 -15.08 -8.03 -6.02
C GLU A 172 -14.45 -7.39 -4.78
N PHE A 173 -13.13 -7.29 -4.73
CA PHE A 173 -12.41 -6.72 -3.59
C PHE A 173 -12.65 -5.21 -3.44
N VAL A 174 -12.70 -4.47 -4.53
CA VAL A 174 -12.92 -3.01 -4.50
C VAL A 174 -14.37 -2.66 -4.17
N ASN A 175 -15.36 -3.43 -4.72
CA ASN A 175 -16.77 -3.14 -4.61
C ASN A 175 -17.46 -3.90 -3.44
N GLY A 176 -16.89 -4.99 -2.96
CA GLY A 176 -17.48 -5.86 -1.94
C GLY A 176 -17.52 -5.28 -0.51
N HIS A 177 -17.19 -4.01 -0.32
CA HIS A 177 -17.04 -3.35 0.98
C HIS A 177 -17.93 -2.11 1.15
N ASP A 178 -19.04 -2.05 0.40
CA ASP A 178 -20.06 -1.02 0.56
C ASP A 178 -21.05 -1.39 1.66
#